data_bc026821969b035315b1c87457916675
#
_entry.id   bc026821969b035315b1c87457916675
#
_cell.length_a   1.000
_cell.length_b   1.000
_cell.length_c   1.000
_cell.angle_alpha   90.00
_cell.angle_beta   90.00
_cell.angle_gamma   90.00
#
_symmetry.space_group_name_H-M   'P 1'
#
loop_
_entity.id
_entity.type
_entity.pdbx_description
1 polymer ?
#
loop_
_entity_poly.entity_id
_entity_poly.type
_entity_poly.pdbx_seq_one_letter_code
_entity_poly.pdbx_strand_id
1 'polypeptide(L)'
;LLSYYENQIIGGALNFITNQNSCILFYNMIDYKYKDLQSASLQIYKSLEWAKQNGLRYLDIGVSQLYEGEKIIPHDSLINFKEQFGAKAMIRKVMKLKL
;
A
#
# COMPACT_ATOMS: atom_id res chain seq x y z
N LEU A 1 -11.38 -2.58 -5.11
CA LEU A 1 -11.46 -3.72 -4.21
C LEU A 1 -12.17 -3.34 -2.92
N LEU A 2 -13.24 -4.05 -2.58
CA LEU A 2 -13.98 -3.84 -1.35
C LEU A 2 -13.93 -5.09 -0.47
N SER A 3 -13.83 -4.89 0.83
CA SER A 3 -13.86 -5.96 1.84
C SER A 3 -15.20 -5.93 2.57
N TYR A 4 -15.81 -7.10 2.71
CA TYR A 4 -17.11 -7.28 3.35
C TYR A 4 -17.02 -8.21 4.54
N TYR A 5 -17.81 -7.92 5.56
CA TYR A 5 -18.08 -8.82 6.66
C TYR A 5 -19.59 -8.77 6.95
N GLU A 6 -20.25 -9.93 6.97
CA GLU A 6 -21.70 -10.05 7.17
C GLU A 6 -22.52 -9.06 6.32
N ASN A 7 -22.20 -9.00 5.00
CA ASN A 7 -22.84 -8.11 4.03
C ASN A 7 -22.60 -6.60 4.25
N GLN A 8 -21.69 -6.24 5.16
CA GLN A 8 -21.31 -4.86 5.43
C GLN A 8 -19.93 -4.56 4.86
N ILE A 9 -19.74 -3.40 4.22
CA ILE A 9 -18.44 -2.95 3.77
C ILE A 9 -17.61 -2.56 4.98
N ILE A 10 -16.44 -3.19 5.16
CA ILE A 10 -15.54 -2.95 6.28
C ILE A 10 -14.18 -2.37 5.85
N GLY A 11 -13.96 -2.21 4.57
CA GLY A 11 -12.73 -1.64 4.06
C GLY A 11 -12.67 -1.68 2.54
N GLY A 12 -11.57 -1.18 2.02
CA GLY A 12 -11.33 -1.19 0.59
C GLY A 12 -9.91 -0.78 0.22
N ALA A 13 -9.51 -1.17 -0.96
CA ALA A 13 -8.23 -0.80 -1.55
C ALA A 13 -8.44 -0.22 -2.93
N LEU A 14 -7.70 0.84 -3.24
CA LEU A 14 -7.68 1.47 -4.54
C LEU A 14 -6.31 1.28 -5.16
N ASN A 15 -6.29 0.60 -6.31
CA ASN A 15 -5.07 0.35 -7.07
C ASN A 15 -5.13 1.10 -8.40
N PHE A 16 -4.01 1.70 -8.80
CA PHE A 16 -3.84 2.31 -10.10
C PHE A 16 -2.76 1.60 -10.90
N ILE A 17 -3.05 1.30 -12.17
CA ILE A 17 -2.01 0.86 -13.11
C ILE A 17 -1.22 2.10 -13.53
N THR A 18 0.08 2.10 -13.24
CA THR A 18 0.96 3.23 -13.49
C THR A 18 1.70 3.14 -14.83
N ASN A 19 1.98 1.92 -15.27
CA ASN A 19 2.58 1.62 -16.58
C ASN A 19 2.38 0.14 -16.92
N GLN A 20 3.01 -0.33 -18.00
CA GLN A 20 2.89 -1.71 -18.49
C GLN A 20 3.30 -2.78 -17.47
N ASN A 21 4.14 -2.44 -16.50
CA ASN A 21 4.75 -3.40 -15.59
C ASN A 21 4.36 -3.22 -14.13
N SER A 22 3.73 -2.10 -13.78
CA SER A 22 3.53 -1.73 -12.37
C SER A 22 2.19 -1.09 -12.10
N CYS A 23 1.76 -1.28 -10.87
CA CYS A 23 0.61 -0.59 -10.30
C CYS A 23 0.99 -0.08 -8.89
N ILE A 24 0.19 0.81 -8.38
CA ILE A 24 0.33 1.33 -7.02
C ILE A 24 -0.94 1.04 -6.22
N LEU A 25 -0.76 0.57 -5.00
CA LEU A 25 -1.80 0.53 -3.98
C LEU A 25 -1.89 1.93 -3.37
N PHE A 26 -2.83 2.72 -3.87
CA PHE A 26 -2.95 4.13 -3.53
C PHE A 26 -3.65 4.34 -2.19
N TYR A 27 -4.75 3.63 -1.98
CA TYR A 27 -5.46 3.61 -0.70
C TYR A 27 -5.67 2.17 -0.23
N ASN A 28 -5.47 1.96 1.06
CA ASN A 28 -5.76 0.71 1.74
C ASN A 28 -6.42 1.08 3.07
N MET A 29 -7.74 1.12 3.07
CA MET A 29 -8.54 1.66 4.18
C MET A 29 -9.36 0.56 4.83
N ILE A 30 -9.52 0.68 6.14
CA ILE A 30 -10.34 -0.23 6.94
C ILE A 30 -11.26 0.57 7.85
N ASP A 31 -12.42 0.00 8.15
CA ASP A 31 -13.23 0.45 9.28
C ASP A 31 -12.56 -0.05 10.57
N TYR A 32 -12.12 0.87 11.40
CA TYR A 32 -11.34 0.56 12.60
C TYR A 32 -12.10 -0.31 13.60
N LYS A 33 -13.44 -0.27 13.56
CA LYS A 33 -14.31 -1.16 14.35
C LYS A 33 -14.01 -2.63 14.09
N TYR A 34 -13.59 -2.98 12.88
CA TYR A 34 -13.30 -4.34 12.43
C TYR A 34 -11.80 -4.63 12.29
N LYS A 35 -10.94 -3.86 12.95
CA LYS A 35 -9.47 -3.97 12.81
C LYS A 35 -8.94 -5.39 13.08
N ASP A 36 -9.58 -6.13 14.00
CA ASP A 36 -9.16 -7.48 14.38
C ASP A 36 -9.37 -8.52 13.28
N LEU A 37 -10.17 -8.22 12.26
CA LEU A 37 -10.37 -9.07 11.09
C LEU A 37 -9.23 -8.95 10.08
N GLN A 38 -8.30 -8.02 10.27
CA GLN A 38 -7.10 -7.83 9.44
C GLN A 38 -7.41 -7.64 7.95
N SER A 39 -8.48 -6.93 7.63
CA SER A 39 -8.88 -6.68 6.24
C SER A 39 -7.83 -5.93 5.44
N ALA A 40 -7.01 -5.08 6.08
CA ALA A 40 -5.90 -4.39 5.42
C ALA A 40 -4.89 -5.38 4.82
N SER A 41 -4.54 -6.43 5.55
CA SER A 41 -3.65 -7.49 5.07
C SER A 41 -4.25 -8.27 3.92
N LEU A 42 -5.54 -8.63 4.04
CA LEU A 42 -6.27 -9.31 2.98
C LEU A 42 -6.32 -8.46 1.70
N GLN A 43 -6.55 -7.17 1.85
CA GLN A 43 -6.60 -6.22 0.72
C GLN A 43 -5.27 -6.13 -0.01
N ILE A 44 -4.15 -6.11 0.70
CA ILE A 44 -2.81 -6.16 0.10
C ILE A 44 -2.63 -7.47 -0.67
N TYR A 45 -2.96 -8.60 -0.05
CA TYR A 45 -2.85 -9.91 -0.68
C TYR A 45 -3.68 -9.98 -1.97
N LYS A 46 -4.92 -9.52 -1.93
CA LYS A 46 -5.80 -9.49 -3.10
C LYS A 46 -5.32 -8.53 -4.18
N SER A 47 -4.70 -7.43 -3.80
CA SER A 47 -4.07 -6.51 -4.76
C SER A 47 -2.88 -7.15 -5.46
N LEU A 48 -2.08 -7.97 -4.75
CA LEU A 48 -0.98 -8.75 -5.33
C LEU A 48 -1.50 -9.79 -6.33
N GLU A 49 -2.55 -10.53 -5.96
CA GLU A 49 -3.19 -11.50 -6.87
C GLU A 49 -3.71 -10.81 -8.14
N TRP A 50 -4.42 -9.71 -7.97
CA TRP A 50 -4.95 -8.92 -9.08
C TRP A 50 -3.84 -8.40 -10.00
N ALA A 51 -2.77 -7.84 -9.44
CA ALA A 51 -1.64 -7.36 -10.20
C ALA A 51 -1.01 -8.49 -11.03
N LYS A 52 -0.79 -9.64 -10.40
CA LYS A 52 -0.23 -10.82 -11.07
C LYS A 52 -1.15 -11.34 -12.21
N GLN A 53 -2.44 -11.40 -11.97
CA GLN A 53 -3.42 -11.83 -12.98
C GLN A 53 -3.47 -10.88 -14.19
N ASN A 54 -3.15 -9.61 -13.99
CA ASN A 54 -3.08 -8.59 -15.05
C ASN A 54 -1.70 -8.47 -15.70
N GLY A 55 -0.79 -9.39 -15.42
CA GLY A 55 0.54 -9.43 -16.04
C GLY A 55 1.49 -8.35 -15.53
N LEU A 56 1.16 -7.70 -14.41
CA LEU A 56 2.01 -6.69 -13.80
C LEU A 56 3.14 -7.34 -12.99
N ARG A 57 4.30 -6.73 -13.03
CA ARG A 57 5.51 -7.26 -12.37
C ARG A 57 5.74 -6.67 -10.99
N TYR A 58 5.21 -5.47 -10.73
CA TYR A 58 5.45 -4.74 -9.50
C TYR A 58 4.17 -4.16 -8.95
N LEU A 59 4.02 -4.26 -7.63
CA LEU A 59 3.03 -3.52 -6.85
C LEU A 59 3.79 -2.57 -5.92
N ASP A 60 3.64 -1.28 -6.13
CA ASP A 60 4.14 -0.24 -5.23
C ASP A 60 3.14 -0.09 -4.07
N ILE A 61 3.58 -0.34 -2.85
CA ILE A 61 2.73 -0.25 -1.66
C ILE A 61 2.83 1.14 -1.01
N GLY A 62 3.36 2.10 -1.73
CA GLY A 62 3.45 3.49 -1.29
C GLY A 62 4.62 3.79 -0.36
N VAL A 63 4.66 5.03 0.08
CA VAL A 63 5.74 5.53 0.92
C VAL A 63 5.63 5.05 2.36
N SER A 64 6.76 4.96 3.04
CA SER A 64 6.85 4.53 4.45
C SER A 64 7.74 5.51 5.20
N GLN A 65 7.26 6.74 5.33
CA GLN A 65 8.01 7.83 5.93
C GLN A 65 7.16 8.61 6.93
N LEU A 66 7.82 9.18 7.90
CA LEU A 66 7.28 10.15 8.85
C LEU A 66 7.97 11.50 8.65
N TYR A 67 7.29 12.55 9.02
CA TYR A 67 7.84 13.90 9.05
C TYR A 67 8.12 14.31 10.48
N GLU A 68 9.35 14.75 10.76
CA GLU A 68 9.76 15.32 12.03
C GLU A 68 10.25 16.74 11.74
N GLY A 69 9.33 17.71 11.83
CA GLY A 69 9.54 19.05 11.29
C GLY A 69 9.71 19.01 9.78
N GLU A 70 10.86 19.49 9.27
CA GLU A 70 11.21 19.43 7.84
C GLU A 70 11.96 18.14 7.47
N LYS A 71 12.32 17.31 8.46
CA LYS A 71 13.03 16.05 8.21
C LYS A 71 12.07 14.94 7.84
N ILE A 72 12.50 14.13 6.88
CA ILE A 72 11.82 12.90 6.49
C ILE A 72 12.60 11.75 7.13
N ILE A 73 11.91 10.95 7.94
CA ILE A 73 12.49 9.79 8.63
C ILE A 73 11.75 8.51 8.23
N PRO A 74 12.40 7.34 8.27
CA PRO A 74 11.73 6.06 8.02
C PRO A 74 10.62 5.79 9.04
N HIS A 75 9.50 5.25 8.58
CA HIS A 75 8.43 4.75 9.45
C HIS A 75 8.63 3.24 9.66
N ASP A 76 9.43 2.88 10.66
CA ASP A 76 9.92 1.50 10.85
C ASP A 76 8.80 0.47 11.01
N SER A 77 7.76 0.76 11.77
CA SER A 77 6.64 -0.17 11.96
C SER A 77 5.87 -0.43 10.64
N LEU A 78 5.71 0.58 9.81
CA LEU A 78 5.08 0.45 8.51
C LEU A 78 5.97 -0.31 7.53
N ILE A 79 7.27 -0.06 7.56
CA ILE A 79 8.26 -0.81 6.76
C ILE A 79 8.21 -2.29 7.13
N ASN A 80 8.27 -2.62 8.42
CA ASN A 80 8.18 -4.00 8.90
C ASN A 80 6.88 -4.68 8.48
N PHE A 81 5.76 -3.97 8.57
CA PHE A 81 4.47 -4.48 8.10
C PHE A 81 4.50 -4.83 6.60
N LYS A 82 5.06 -3.95 5.78
CA LYS A 82 5.16 -4.16 4.33
C LYS A 82 6.12 -5.29 3.96
N GLU A 83 7.23 -5.40 4.67
CA GLU A 83 8.22 -6.46 4.45
C GLU A 83 7.65 -7.87 4.70
N GLN A 84 6.64 -8.00 5.56
CA GLN A 84 5.95 -9.27 5.80
C GLN A 84 5.25 -9.82 4.54
N PHE A 85 4.95 -8.98 3.57
CA PHE A 85 4.39 -9.36 2.27
C PHE A 85 5.48 -9.64 1.22
N GLY A 86 6.74 -9.64 1.60
CA GLY A 86 7.88 -9.80 0.69
C GLY A 86 8.30 -8.51 -0.01
N ALA A 87 7.78 -7.36 0.42
CA ALA A 87 8.16 -6.07 -0.15
C ALA A 87 9.61 -5.72 0.22
N LYS A 88 10.26 -4.99 -0.67
CA LYS A 88 11.60 -4.44 -0.45
C LYS A 88 11.54 -2.94 -0.49
N ALA A 89 12.22 -2.29 0.45
CA ALA A 89 12.31 -0.83 0.47
C ALA A 89 13.21 -0.33 -0.65
N MET A 90 12.79 0.77 -1.28
CA MET A 90 13.58 1.48 -2.29
C MET A 90 13.63 2.95 -1.93
N ILE A 91 14.76 3.59 -2.21
CA ILE A 91 14.91 5.03 -1.99
C ILE A 91 14.42 5.77 -3.24
N ARG A 92 13.52 6.72 -3.03
CA ARG A 92 13.07 7.63 -4.08
C ARG A 92 13.68 9.00 -3.85
N LYS A 93 14.47 9.47 -4.82
CA LYS A 93 15.05 10.82 -4.77
C LYS A 93 13.99 11.85 -5.17
N VAL A 94 13.92 12.92 -4.39
CA VAL A 94 13.14 14.11 -4.72
C VAL A 94 14.11 15.24 -5.05
N MET A 95 13.96 15.80 -6.23
CA MET A 95 14.79 16.92 -6.70
C MET A 95 13.94 18.19 -6.70
N LYS A 96 14.51 19.27 -6.18
CA LYS A 96 13.84 20.56 -6.10
C LYS A 96 14.67 21.59 -6.84
N LEU A 97 14.07 22.25 -7.83
CA LEU A 97 14.65 23.36 -8.56
C LEU A 97 13.93 24.65 -8.13
N LYS A 98 14.69 25.60 -7.62
CA LYS A 98 14.18 26.94 -7.30
C LYS A 98 14.27 27.80 -8.55
N LEU A 99 13.14 28.30 -9.01
CA LEU A 99 13.04 29.18 -10.17
C LEU A 99 13.25 30.63 -9.79
#